data_fad56a588eba29348a93941b3969903e
#
_entry.id   fad56a588eba29348a93941b3969903e
#
_cell.length_a   1.000
_cell.length_b   1.000
_cell.length_c   1.000
_cell.angle_alpha   90.00
_cell.angle_beta   90.00
_cell.angle_gamma   90.00
#
_symmetry.space_group_name_H-M   'P 1'
#
loop_
_entity.id
_entity.type
_entity.pdbx_description
1 polymer ?
#
loop_
_entity_poly.entity_id
_entity_poly.type
_entity_poly.pdbx_seq_one_letter_code
_entity_poly.pdbx_strand_id
1 'polypeptide(L)'
;MGLITIEGMEFYSFHGHYREEQIVGNKFIVDLTIETDMEMPSKSDNLKDAVNYQQAYQLVKREMEKKSHLLEHIAGRILDALYADMQGIRKATVKVSKMNPPMGGKINSVSVTQSR
;
A
#
# COMPACT_ATOMS: atom_id res chain seq x y z
N MET A 1 3.17 -13.23 -17.53
CA MET A 1 3.17 -12.22 -16.44
C MET A 1 1.84 -11.49 -16.40
N GLY A 2 1.39 -11.16 -15.23
CA GLY A 2 0.17 -10.40 -15.05
C GLY A 2 0.27 -9.46 -13.86
N LEU A 3 -0.75 -8.62 -13.71
CA LEU A 3 -0.81 -7.65 -12.64
C LEU A 3 -2.02 -7.92 -11.75
N ILE A 4 -1.80 -7.89 -10.44
CA ILE A 4 -2.86 -7.79 -9.45
C ILE A 4 -2.85 -6.35 -8.97
N THR A 5 -3.99 -5.69 -9.04
CA THR A 5 -4.11 -4.30 -8.58
C THR A 5 -5.19 -4.22 -7.50
N ILE A 6 -4.84 -3.68 -6.35
CA ILE A 6 -5.80 -3.36 -5.29
C ILE A 6 -5.88 -1.84 -5.25
N GLU A 7 -7.04 -1.30 -5.61
CA GLU A 7 -7.22 0.14 -5.78
C GLU A 7 -8.12 0.72 -4.71
N GLY A 8 -7.77 1.92 -4.25
CA GLY A 8 -8.62 2.69 -3.38
C GLY A 8 -8.78 2.13 -1.97
N MET A 9 -7.73 1.52 -1.41
CA MET A 9 -7.77 1.08 -0.01
C MET A 9 -7.79 2.30 0.90
N GLU A 10 -8.87 2.50 1.63
CA GLU A 10 -9.02 3.64 2.52
C GLU A 10 -8.64 3.29 3.95
N PHE A 11 -7.85 4.16 4.57
CA PHE A 11 -7.44 4.04 5.96
C PHE A 11 -7.52 5.39 6.64
N TYR A 12 -7.94 5.41 7.89
CA TYR A 12 -7.79 6.58 8.73
C TYR A 12 -6.57 6.34 9.62
N SER A 13 -5.54 7.17 9.47
CA SER A 13 -4.24 6.94 10.09
C SER A 13 -3.65 8.24 10.63
N PHE A 14 -2.60 8.12 11.44
CA PHE A 14 -2.02 9.24 12.18
C PHE A 14 -0.59 9.53 11.75
N HIS A 15 -0.36 9.43 10.43
CA HIS A 15 0.94 9.72 9.83
C HIS A 15 1.08 11.21 9.56
N GLY A 16 2.29 11.73 9.72
CA GLY A 16 2.61 13.08 9.37
C GLY A 16 3.81 13.60 10.11
N HIS A 17 4.45 14.62 9.55
CA HIS A 17 5.61 15.27 10.16
C HIS A 17 5.19 16.15 11.34
N TYR A 18 4.05 16.82 11.23
CA TYR A 18 3.58 17.76 12.25
C TYR A 18 2.81 17.03 13.34
N ARG A 19 2.94 17.52 14.57
CA ARG A 19 2.30 16.92 15.74
C ARG A 19 0.77 16.85 15.61
N GLU A 20 0.16 17.88 15.06
CA GLU A 20 -1.30 17.93 14.87
C GLU A 20 -1.77 16.80 13.97
N GLU A 21 -1.03 16.48 12.91
CA GLU A 21 -1.37 15.37 12.02
C GLU A 21 -1.35 14.04 12.74
N GLN A 22 -0.42 13.87 13.68
CA GLN A 22 -0.29 12.63 14.45
C GLN A 22 -1.37 12.47 15.53
N ILE A 23 -1.98 13.57 15.94
CA ILE A 23 -3.05 13.56 16.97
C ILE A 23 -4.42 13.47 16.33
N VAL A 24 -4.67 14.29 15.31
CA VAL A 24 -5.99 14.39 14.65
C VAL A 24 -6.19 13.26 13.65
N GLY A 25 -5.13 12.86 12.96
CA GLY A 25 -5.21 11.86 11.92
C GLY A 25 -5.72 12.41 10.61
N ASN A 26 -5.75 11.55 9.60
CA ASN A 26 -6.23 11.90 8.27
C ASN A 26 -6.61 10.65 7.51
N LYS A 27 -7.35 10.84 6.43
CA LYS A 27 -7.69 9.79 5.48
C LYS A 27 -6.53 9.58 4.52
N PHE A 28 -6.14 8.32 4.39
CA PHE A 28 -5.11 7.90 3.43
C PHE A 28 -5.73 6.90 2.47
N ILE A 29 -5.25 6.91 1.23
CA ILE A 29 -5.64 5.93 0.22
C ILE A 29 -4.38 5.24 -0.26
N VAL A 30 -4.41 3.91 -0.29
CA VAL A 30 -3.29 3.10 -0.77
C VAL A 30 -3.73 2.33 -2.01
N ASP A 31 -2.91 2.40 -3.05
CA ASP A 31 -3.06 1.61 -4.26
C ASP A 31 -1.83 0.72 -4.39
N LEU A 32 -2.05 -0.55 -4.67
CA LEU A 32 -1.00 -1.54 -4.77
C LEU A 32 -1.11 -2.30 -6.08
N THR A 33 0.00 -2.39 -6.81
CA THR A 33 0.10 -3.20 -8.01
C THR A 33 1.19 -4.24 -7.82
N ILE A 34 0.85 -5.52 -8.02
CA ILE A 34 1.79 -6.63 -7.90
C ILE A 34 1.90 -7.32 -9.26
N GLU A 35 3.12 -7.40 -9.75
CA GLU A 35 3.44 -8.16 -10.95
C GLU A 35 3.84 -9.57 -10.54
N THR A 36 3.17 -10.57 -11.12
CA THR A 36 3.39 -11.97 -10.77
C THR A 36 3.13 -12.88 -11.98
N ASP A 37 3.66 -14.09 -11.92
CA ASP A 37 3.40 -15.11 -12.92
C ASP A 37 2.01 -15.72 -12.65
N MET A 38 1.11 -15.59 -13.62
CA MET A 38 -0.26 -16.08 -13.49
C MET A 38 -0.55 -17.34 -14.30
N GLU A 39 0.46 -17.94 -14.91
CA GLU A 39 0.24 -19.11 -15.76
C GLU A 39 -0.35 -20.28 -14.97
N MET A 40 0.24 -20.63 -13.85
CA MET A 40 -0.23 -21.76 -13.05
C MET A 40 -1.64 -21.54 -12.48
N PRO A 41 -1.93 -20.42 -11.78
CA PRO A 41 -3.29 -20.22 -11.26
C PRO A 41 -4.33 -20.05 -12.35
N SER A 42 -3.96 -19.58 -13.54
CA SER A 42 -4.88 -19.49 -14.68
C SER A 42 -5.36 -20.85 -15.15
N LYS A 43 -4.55 -21.90 -14.95
CA LYS A 43 -4.88 -23.27 -15.36
C LYS A 43 -5.45 -24.09 -14.23
N SER A 44 -4.89 -23.97 -13.04
CA SER A 44 -5.23 -24.83 -11.89
C SER A 44 -6.49 -24.40 -11.15
N ASP A 45 -6.81 -23.10 -11.19
CA ASP A 45 -7.86 -22.51 -10.35
C ASP A 45 -7.63 -22.78 -8.85
N ASN A 46 -6.36 -22.91 -8.46
CA ASN A 46 -5.96 -23.22 -7.09
C ASN A 46 -5.30 -21.99 -6.45
N LEU A 47 -5.86 -21.55 -5.32
CA LEU A 47 -5.34 -20.38 -4.58
C LEU A 47 -3.88 -20.56 -4.18
N LYS A 48 -3.45 -21.78 -3.94
CA LYS A 48 -2.05 -22.05 -3.56
C LYS A 48 -1.05 -21.68 -4.64
N ASP A 49 -1.49 -21.62 -5.89
CA ASP A 49 -0.64 -21.27 -7.03
C ASP A 49 -0.62 -19.78 -7.32
N ALA A 50 -1.40 -19.00 -6.58
CA ALA A 50 -1.60 -17.57 -6.81
C ALA A 50 -1.02 -16.73 -5.67
N VAL A 51 -0.74 -15.46 -5.98
CA VAL A 51 -0.51 -14.45 -4.94
C VAL A 51 -1.87 -14.15 -4.30
N ASN A 52 -1.94 -14.31 -2.98
CA ASN A 52 -3.18 -14.09 -2.23
C ASN A 52 -3.33 -12.60 -1.93
N TYR A 53 -4.16 -11.89 -2.71
CA TYR A 53 -4.35 -10.45 -2.52
C TYR A 53 -5.09 -10.11 -1.22
N GLN A 54 -5.84 -11.04 -0.64
CA GLN A 54 -6.42 -10.84 0.70
C GLN A 54 -5.30 -10.68 1.74
N GLN A 55 -4.25 -11.50 1.65
CA GLN A 55 -3.08 -11.37 2.50
C GLN A 55 -2.36 -10.05 2.26
N ALA A 56 -2.22 -9.64 0.99
CA ALA A 56 -1.61 -8.36 0.65
C ALA A 56 -2.36 -7.20 1.31
N TYR A 57 -3.69 -7.21 1.27
CA TYR A 57 -4.51 -6.20 1.94
C TYR A 57 -4.26 -6.17 3.45
N GLN A 58 -4.20 -7.34 4.09
CA GLN A 58 -3.96 -7.41 5.54
C GLN A 58 -2.59 -6.85 5.93
N LEU A 59 -1.58 -7.09 5.10
CA LEU A 59 -0.23 -6.54 5.32
C LEU A 59 -0.23 -5.02 5.20
N VAL A 60 -0.89 -4.48 4.18
CA VAL A 60 -1.01 -3.03 4.01
C VAL A 60 -1.72 -2.41 5.22
N LYS A 61 -2.84 -3.01 5.63
CA LYS A 61 -3.60 -2.54 6.78
C LYS A 61 -2.75 -2.51 8.05
N ARG A 62 -2.00 -3.57 8.30
CA ARG A 62 -1.10 -3.66 9.47
C ARG A 62 -0.07 -2.53 9.45
N GLU A 63 0.55 -2.27 8.29
CA GLU A 63 1.56 -1.23 8.19
C GLU A 63 0.96 0.17 8.29
N MET A 64 -0.26 0.37 7.80
CA MET A 64 -0.93 1.67 7.91
C MET A 64 -1.29 2.04 9.36
N GLU A 65 -1.39 1.08 10.25
CA GLU A 65 -1.67 1.30 11.67
C GLU A 65 -0.45 1.81 12.46
N LYS A 66 0.75 1.64 11.92
CA LYS A 66 1.99 2.10 12.54
C LYS A 66 2.31 3.51 12.06
N LYS A 67 2.50 4.44 12.99
CA LYS A 67 2.79 5.85 12.66
C LYS A 67 4.12 6.00 11.91
N SER A 68 4.13 6.88 10.94
CA SER A 68 5.33 7.36 10.25
C SER A 68 5.23 8.85 10.03
N HIS A 69 6.39 9.53 9.91
CA HIS A 69 6.45 10.95 9.59
C HIS A 69 6.27 11.20 8.11
N LEU A 70 6.79 10.31 7.26
CA LEU A 70 6.87 10.50 5.82
C LEU A 70 6.09 9.42 5.07
N LEU A 71 5.44 9.81 3.99
CA LEU A 71 4.76 8.87 3.08
C LEU A 71 5.76 7.88 2.48
N GLU A 72 6.97 8.34 2.19
CA GLU A 72 8.06 7.49 1.68
C GLU A 72 8.39 6.34 2.65
N HIS A 73 8.39 6.63 3.93
CA HIS A 73 8.67 5.64 4.96
C HIS A 73 7.56 4.58 5.04
N ILE A 74 6.30 5.02 4.95
CA ILE A 74 5.14 4.11 4.91
C ILE A 74 5.23 3.21 3.69
N ALA A 75 5.47 3.80 2.52
CA ALA A 75 5.58 3.05 1.27
C ALA A 75 6.69 1.99 1.34
N GLY A 76 7.86 2.37 1.88
CA GLY A 76 8.97 1.46 2.08
C GLY A 76 8.62 0.30 3.01
N ARG A 77 7.94 0.58 4.13
CA ARG A 77 7.50 -0.46 5.09
C ARG A 77 6.50 -1.43 4.46
N ILE A 78 5.56 -0.92 3.66
CA ILE A 78 4.60 -1.77 2.96
C ILE A 78 5.33 -2.72 2.01
N LEU A 79 6.26 -2.19 1.22
CA LEU A 79 7.04 -3.02 0.29
C LEU A 79 7.88 -4.05 1.04
N ASP A 80 8.54 -3.66 2.14
CA ASP A 80 9.29 -4.60 2.99
C ASP A 80 8.40 -5.73 3.50
N ALA A 81 7.22 -5.40 4.01
CA ALA A 81 6.28 -6.39 4.54
C ALA A 81 5.79 -7.37 3.47
N LEU A 82 5.51 -6.88 2.28
CA LEU A 82 5.07 -7.73 1.16
C LEU A 82 6.15 -8.75 0.79
N TYR A 83 7.39 -8.29 0.65
CA TYR A 83 8.49 -9.20 0.29
C TYR A 83 8.91 -10.13 1.42
N ALA A 84 8.72 -9.72 2.68
CA ALA A 84 9.05 -10.57 3.83
C ALA A 84 8.05 -11.71 4.01
N ASP A 85 6.76 -11.46 3.78
CA ASP A 85 5.69 -12.38 4.15
C ASP A 85 5.02 -13.06 2.96
N MET A 86 5.32 -12.66 1.73
CA MET A 86 4.69 -13.22 0.54
C MET A 86 5.72 -13.70 -0.47
N GLN A 87 5.34 -14.71 -1.23
CA GLN A 87 6.16 -15.25 -2.31
C GLN A 87 5.48 -14.99 -3.66
N GLY A 88 6.27 -15.08 -4.73
CA GLY A 88 5.75 -14.96 -6.09
C GLY A 88 5.61 -13.54 -6.60
N ILE A 89 6.05 -12.55 -5.83
CA ILE A 89 6.05 -11.16 -6.26
C ILE A 89 7.29 -10.91 -7.12
N ARG A 90 7.07 -10.52 -8.38
CA ARG A 90 8.15 -10.13 -9.30
C ARG A 90 8.49 -8.65 -9.17
N LYS A 91 7.45 -7.85 -9.03
CA LYS A 91 7.57 -6.41 -8.82
C LYS A 91 6.34 -5.95 -8.04
N ALA A 92 6.54 -5.03 -7.10
CA ALA A 92 5.45 -4.40 -6.39
C ALA A 92 5.58 -2.89 -6.51
N THR A 93 4.47 -2.21 -6.74
CA THR A 93 4.39 -0.75 -6.78
C THR A 93 3.29 -0.32 -5.82
N VAL A 94 3.64 0.56 -4.88
CA VAL A 94 2.68 1.09 -3.92
C VAL A 94 2.60 2.60 -4.06
N LYS A 95 1.38 3.12 -4.06
CA LYS A 95 1.10 4.55 -4.05
C LYS A 95 0.36 4.85 -2.75
N VAL A 96 0.92 5.72 -1.92
CA VAL A 96 0.31 6.17 -0.67
C VAL A 96 -0.08 7.62 -0.84
N SER A 97 -1.37 7.91 -0.66
CA SER A 97 -1.95 9.25 -0.83
C SER A 97 -2.47 9.76 0.50
N LYS A 98 -2.08 10.97 0.86
CA LYS A 98 -2.66 11.72 1.98
C LYS A 98 -3.73 12.63 1.39
N MET A 99 -4.96 12.49 1.87
CA MET A 99 -6.10 13.26 1.37
C MET A 99 -6.16 14.61 2.08
N ASN A 100 -6.52 15.66 1.33
CA ASN A 100 -6.67 17.02 1.84
C ASN A 100 -5.49 17.45 2.73
N PRO A 101 -4.25 17.41 2.21
CA PRO A 101 -3.08 17.71 3.04
C PRO A 101 -3.06 19.17 3.46
N PRO A 102 -2.64 19.49 4.71
CA PRO A 102 -2.60 20.86 5.22
C PRO A 102 -1.40 21.64 4.66
N MET A 103 -1.47 22.05 3.40
CA MET A 103 -0.37 22.71 2.68
C MET A 103 -0.61 24.19 2.40
N GLY A 104 -1.62 24.79 3.05
CA GLY A 104 -1.92 26.21 2.89
C GLY A 104 -2.83 26.55 1.72
N GLY A 105 -3.34 25.55 1.02
CA GLY A 105 -4.28 25.72 -0.09
C GLY A 105 -5.20 24.52 -0.22
N LYS A 106 -6.15 24.57 -1.12
CA LYS A 106 -7.05 23.44 -1.37
C LYS A 106 -6.38 22.48 -2.33
N ILE A 107 -5.96 21.33 -1.79
CA ILE A 107 -5.29 20.27 -2.54
C ILE A 107 -6.05 18.97 -2.26
N ASN A 108 -6.41 18.23 -3.32
CA ASN A 108 -7.12 16.96 -3.13
C ASN A 108 -6.26 15.92 -2.42
N SER A 109 -5.03 15.76 -2.85
CA SER A 109 -4.13 14.79 -2.25
C SER A 109 -2.68 15.07 -2.61
N VAL A 110 -1.79 14.54 -1.82
CA VAL A 110 -0.38 14.39 -2.16
C VAL A 110 -0.03 12.93 -2.06
N SER A 111 0.73 12.41 -3.02
CA SER A 111 1.01 10.98 -3.11
C SER A 111 2.49 10.72 -3.33
N VAL A 112 2.93 9.57 -2.82
CA VAL A 112 4.26 9.02 -3.07
C VAL A 112 4.07 7.64 -3.69
N THR A 113 4.80 7.36 -4.75
CA THR A 113 4.78 6.05 -5.42
C THR A 113 6.18 5.47 -5.40
N GLN A 114 6.31 4.24 -4.90
CA GLN A 114 7.57 3.50 -4.90
C GLN A 114 7.37 2.12 -5.51
N SER A 115 8.42 1.62 -6.14
CA SER A 115 8.45 0.27 -6.71
C SER A 115 9.66 -0.50 -6.20
N ARG A 116 9.49 -1.80 -6.13
CA ARG A 116 10.58 -2.69 -5.75
C ARG A 116 10.45 -4.02 -6.46
#